data_9ef2e11123db05fe3e5e510956ee4744
#
_entry.id   9ef2e11123db05fe3e5e510956ee4744
#
_cell.length_a   1.000
_cell.length_b   1.000
_cell.length_c   1.000
_cell.angle_alpha   90.00
_cell.angle_beta   90.00
_cell.angle_gamma   90.00
#
_symmetry.space_group_name_H-M   'P 1'
#
loop_
_entity.id
_entity.type
_entity.pdbx_description
1 polymer ?
#
loop_
_entity_poly.entity_id
_entity_poly.type
_entity_poly.pdbx_seq_one_letter_code
_entity_poly.pdbx_strand_id
1 'polypeptide(L)'
;MSRPAVRTEALSRDAPLPTAGRAYSVVVLLRGYSGPAGLGDAVRADGSVTLVLPRAWAPASRGPRSLPADGGAQKALEEAARGPILVDTGGPWAREALLEALAGQGVRPDDVTLVVGTHGHSDHIGNLGLFPEAALLVSHDFCLPGGLYLSHGLCEEQPLVLGARLQVWATPGHGGQRDVSVVVEGTSLGTVVVAGDVFERQGDEDSWQSLSEDTVAQQRSRMRILGIADVIVPGHGAPFLVIREGEKRSGNNKES
;
A
#
# COMPACT_ATOMS: atom_id res chain seq x y z
N MET A 1 -23.39 21.32 -4.23
CA MET A 1 -23.69 20.00 -4.78
C MET A 1 -23.41 18.99 -3.67
N SER A 2 -24.40 18.19 -3.26
CA SER A 2 -24.16 17.10 -2.30
C SER A 2 -23.21 16.09 -2.91
N ARG A 3 -22.19 15.66 -2.15
CA ARG A 3 -21.31 14.56 -2.59
C ARG A 3 -22.16 13.30 -2.76
N PRO A 4 -21.88 12.46 -3.78
CA PRO A 4 -22.57 11.18 -3.92
C PRO A 4 -22.38 10.36 -2.64
N ALA A 5 -23.41 9.64 -2.22
CA ALA A 5 -23.29 8.73 -1.11
C ALA A 5 -22.29 7.63 -1.50
N VAL A 6 -21.36 7.33 -0.59
CA VAL A 6 -20.33 6.30 -0.77
C VAL A 6 -20.65 5.17 0.18
N ARG A 7 -20.68 3.94 -0.33
CA ARG A 7 -20.77 2.73 0.48
C ARG A 7 -19.62 1.80 0.17
N THR A 8 -19.31 0.89 1.08
CA THR A 8 -18.25 -0.10 0.91
C THR A 8 -18.85 -1.51 0.84
N GLU A 9 -18.26 -2.38 0.04
CA GLU A 9 -18.68 -3.78 -0.08
C GLU A 9 -17.46 -4.70 0.03
N ALA A 10 -17.61 -5.83 0.74
CA ALA A 10 -16.56 -6.83 0.79
C ALA A 10 -16.23 -7.35 -0.62
N LEU A 11 -14.95 -7.42 -0.94
CA LEU A 11 -14.51 -8.24 -2.06
C LEU A 11 -14.76 -9.72 -1.72
N SER A 12 -15.30 -10.49 -2.67
CA SER A 12 -15.48 -11.93 -2.47
C SER A 12 -14.18 -12.56 -1.97
N ARG A 13 -14.27 -13.45 -0.98
CA ARG A 13 -13.10 -14.12 -0.37
C ARG A 13 -12.28 -14.92 -1.37
N ASP A 14 -12.93 -15.33 -2.48
CA ASP A 14 -12.33 -16.15 -3.54
C ASP A 14 -11.80 -15.33 -4.73
N ALA A 15 -11.95 -14.01 -4.70
CA ALA A 15 -11.32 -13.16 -5.70
C ALA A 15 -9.84 -12.97 -5.34
N PRO A 16 -8.91 -13.67 -6.04
CA PRO A 16 -7.51 -13.37 -5.85
C PRO A 16 -7.30 -11.95 -6.34
N LEU A 17 -6.86 -11.04 -5.43
CA LEU A 17 -6.11 -9.93 -5.93
C LEU A 17 -4.78 -10.52 -6.44
N PRO A 18 -4.70 -10.90 -7.74
CA PRO A 18 -3.86 -10.16 -8.61
C PRO A 18 -4.74 -9.37 -9.55
N THR A 19 -4.86 -8.06 -9.32
CA THR A 19 -5.45 -7.18 -10.31
C THR A 19 -4.42 -6.93 -11.38
N ALA A 20 -4.51 -7.65 -12.49
CA ALA A 20 -3.70 -7.35 -13.65
C ALA A 20 -4.05 -5.93 -14.13
N GLY A 21 -3.06 -5.05 -14.18
CA GLY A 21 -3.22 -3.69 -14.68
C GLY A 21 -2.49 -3.46 -16.00
N ARG A 22 -2.72 -2.32 -16.62
CA ARG A 22 -1.99 -1.94 -17.85
C ARG A 22 -0.51 -1.69 -17.59
N ALA A 23 -0.16 -1.14 -16.43
CA ALA A 23 1.21 -0.80 -16.04
C ALA A 23 1.68 -1.61 -14.84
N TYR A 24 0.83 -1.83 -13.85
CA TYR A 24 1.13 -2.52 -12.61
C TYR A 24 0.07 -3.55 -12.26
N SER A 25 0.49 -4.63 -11.59
CA SER A 25 -0.38 -5.57 -10.91
C SER A 25 -0.28 -5.34 -9.40
N VAL A 26 -1.39 -5.52 -8.68
CA VAL A 26 -1.44 -5.40 -7.21
C VAL A 26 -1.81 -6.75 -6.64
N VAL A 27 -1.02 -7.27 -5.73
CA VAL A 27 -1.23 -8.57 -5.06
C VAL A 27 -1.16 -8.37 -3.56
N VAL A 28 -2.22 -8.68 -2.83
CA VAL A 28 -2.17 -8.73 -1.36
C VAL A 28 -1.52 -10.05 -0.96
N LEU A 29 -0.26 -9.97 -0.50
CA LEU A 29 0.53 -11.12 -0.08
C LEU A 29 0.05 -11.65 1.26
N LEU A 30 -0.09 -10.76 2.23
CA LEU A 30 -0.60 -11.06 3.56
C LEU A 30 -1.77 -10.14 3.85
N ARG A 31 -2.88 -10.73 4.28
CA ARG A 31 -4.03 -9.97 4.75
C ARG A 31 -3.84 -9.66 6.22
N GLY A 32 -3.86 -8.38 6.56
CA GLY A 32 -3.83 -7.92 7.93
C GLY A 32 -5.06 -8.34 8.73
N TYR A 33 -4.91 -8.32 10.02
CA TYR A 33 -5.98 -8.59 10.98
C TYR A 33 -5.78 -7.79 12.26
N SER A 34 -6.87 -7.53 12.96
CA SER A 34 -6.87 -6.96 14.31
C SER A 34 -8.05 -7.55 15.08
N GLY A 35 -7.82 -7.99 16.30
CA GLY A 35 -8.87 -8.55 17.13
C GLY A 35 -8.43 -8.85 18.58
N PRO A 36 -9.40 -9.12 19.48
CA PRO A 36 -9.12 -9.40 20.87
C PRO A 36 -8.16 -10.57 21.06
N ALA A 37 -7.18 -10.41 21.94
CA ALA A 37 -6.22 -11.48 22.29
C ALA A 37 -6.74 -12.46 23.34
N GLY A 38 -7.91 -12.18 23.95
CA GLY A 38 -8.45 -12.97 25.05
C GLY A 38 -7.76 -12.74 26.40
N LEU A 39 -6.97 -11.69 26.53
CA LEU A 39 -6.18 -11.32 27.71
C LEU A 39 -6.52 -9.87 28.09
N GLY A 40 -7.64 -9.66 28.79
CA GLY A 40 -8.11 -8.30 29.11
C GLY A 40 -8.34 -7.47 27.85
N ASP A 41 -7.80 -6.26 27.81
CA ASP A 41 -7.92 -5.32 26.68
C ASP A 41 -6.84 -5.54 25.59
N ALA A 42 -6.04 -6.62 25.70
CA ALA A 42 -4.99 -6.89 24.74
C ALA A 42 -5.55 -7.24 23.35
N VAL A 43 -4.90 -6.71 22.31
CA VAL A 43 -5.23 -6.92 20.91
C VAL A 43 -4.10 -7.67 20.22
N ARG A 44 -4.44 -8.59 19.33
CA ARG A 44 -3.51 -9.15 18.35
C ARG A 44 -3.76 -8.47 17.01
N ALA A 45 -2.70 -7.97 16.40
CA ALA A 45 -2.77 -7.33 15.09
C ALA A 45 -1.57 -7.72 14.23
N ASP A 46 -1.76 -7.65 12.92
CA ASP A 46 -0.69 -7.70 11.93
C ASP A 46 -1.14 -6.90 10.69
N GLY A 47 -0.22 -6.14 10.12
CA GLY A 47 -0.53 -5.27 8.98
C GLY A 47 -0.66 -6.06 7.67
N SER A 48 -1.47 -5.57 6.75
CA SER A 48 -1.55 -6.09 5.39
C SER A 48 -0.25 -5.83 4.66
N VAL A 49 0.24 -6.82 3.90
CA VAL A 49 1.42 -6.67 3.04
C VAL A 49 1.01 -6.79 1.59
N THR A 50 1.34 -5.79 0.78
CA THR A 50 0.92 -5.72 -0.62
C THR A 50 2.12 -5.61 -1.55
N LEU A 51 2.12 -6.42 -2.61
CA LEU A 51 3.11 -6.39 -3.67
C LEU A 51 2.55 -5.66 -4.89
N VAL A 52 3.28 -4.67 -5.38
CA VAL A 52 2.99 -3.97 -6.64
C VAL A 52 4.07 -4.34 -7.65
N LEU A 53 3.67 -5.03 -8.73
CA LEU A 53 4.56 -5.53 -9.77
C LEU A 53 4.40 -4.71 -11.04
N PRO A 54 5.47 -4.09 -11.57
CA PRO A 54 5.45 -3.53 -12.91
C PRO A 54 5.20 -4.63 -13.93
N ARG A 55 4.33 -4.40 -14.92
CA ARG A 55 4.00 -5.40 -15.94
C ARG A 55 5.21 -5.82 -16.79
N ALA A 56 6.14 -4.91 -16.99
CA ALA A 56 7.37 -5.19 -17.72
C ALA A 56 8.43 -5.92 -16.90
N TRP A 57 8.18 -6.10 -15.58
CA TRP A 57 9.13 -6.81 -14.73
C TRP A 57 9.12 -8.31 -15.05
N ALA A 58 10.31 -8.84 -15.21
CA ALA A 58 10.57 -10.27 -15.26
C ALA A 58 11.74 -10.57 -14.34
N PRO A 59 11.82 -11.75 -13.71
CA PRO A 59 12.99 -12.16 -12.93
C PRO A 59 14.24 -12.11 -13.83
N ALA A 60 14.82 -10.94 -13.97
CA ALA A 60 15.92 -10.69 -14.91
C ALA A 60 17.26 -11.02 -14.26
N SER A 61 18.25 -11.28 -15.11
CA SER A 61 19.67 -11.39 -14.80
C SER A 61 20.10 -10.31 -13.78
N ARG A 62 20.55 -10.78 -12.64
CA ARG A 62 20.94 -10.01 -11.48
C ARG A 62 22.24 -9.26 -11.76
N GLY A 63 22.16 -7.95 -11.83
CA GLY A 63 23.32 -7.07 -11.67
C GLY A 63 23.12 -6.21 -10.41
N PRO A 64 24.18 -5.72 -9.79
CA PRO A 64 24.05 -4.76 -8.71
C PRO A 64 23.31 -3.53 -9.24
N ARG A 65 22.16 -3.21 -8.61
CA ARG A 65 21.41 -2.01 -8.93
C ARG A 65 21.96 -0.86 -8.10
N SER A 66 22.76 0.01 -8.73
CA SER A 66 23.07 1.29 -8.13
C SER A 66 21.93 2.26 -8.42
N LEU A 67 21.18 2.62 -7.38
CA LEU A 67 20.19 3.69 -7.50
C LEU A 67 20.94 5.03 -7.63
N PRO A 68 20.59 5.90 -8.60
CA PRO A 68 21.31 7.13 -8.82
C PRO A 68 21.04 8.12 -7.69
N ALA A 69 22.06 8.44 -6.91
CA ALA A 69 22.00 9.51 -5.92
C ALA A 69 22.15 10.90 -6.56
N ASP A 70 22.72 10.97 -7.75
CA ASP A 70 23.02 12.21 -8.50
C ASP A 70 21.80 12.88 -9.16
N GLY A 71 20.66 12.21 -9.17
CA GLY A 71 19.39 12.71 -9.73
C GLY A 71 18.36 13.16 -8.69
N GLY A 72 18.73 13.17 -7.41
CA GLY A 72 17.82 13.47 -6.30
C GLY A 72 16.78 12.39 -6.04
N ALA A 73 15.92 12.64 -5.05
CA ALA A 73 14.93 11.66 -4.58
C ALA A 73 13.94 11.22 -5.67
N GLN A 74 13.44 12.14 -6.49
CA GLN A 74 12.45 11.84 -7.53
C GLN A 74 12.97 10.81 -8.54
N LYS A 75 14.18 11.02 -9.07
CA LYS A 75 14.80 10.10 -10.02
C LYS A 75 15.12 8.75 -9.40
N ALA A 76 15.59 8.74 -8.14
CA ALA A 76 15.85 7.50 -7.41
C ALA A 76 14.59 6.68 -7.15
N LEU A 77 13.47 7.35 -6.80
CA LEU A 77 12.16 6.72 -6.62
C LEU A 77 11.61 6.14 -7.93
N GLU A 78 11.68 6.89 -9.03
CA GLU A 78 11.26 6.41 -10.36
C GLU A 78 12.07 5.18 -10.81
N GLU A 79 13.37 5.16 -10.55
CA GLU A 79 14.22 4.02 -10.89
C GLU A 79 13.91 2.82 -9.98
N ALA A 80 13.73 3.04 -8.67
CA ALA A 80 13.34 2.00 -7.74
C ALA A 80 11.96 1.39 -8.10
N ALA A 81 11.03 2.20 -8.59
CA ALA A 81 9.69 1.75 -8.98
C ALA A 81 9.64 0.95 -10.31
N ARG A 82 10.75 0.73 -10.98
CA ARG A 82 10.85 -0.15 -12.15
C ARG A 82 10.92 -1.63 -11.81
N GLY A 83 11.16 -1.97 -10.55
CA GLY A 83 11.13 -3.34 -10.04
C GLY A 83 9.96 -3.60 -9.10
N PRO A 84 9.91 -4.76 -8.44
CA PRO A 84 8.90 -5.10 -7.45
C PRO A 84 8.91 -4.11 -6.28
N ILE A 85 7.72 -3.63 -5.92
CA ILE A 85 7.51 -2.70 -4.82
C ILE A 85 6.71 -3.44 -3.75
N LEU A 86 7.19 -3.40 -2.51
CA LEU A 86 6.45 -3.92 -1.37
C LEU A 86 5.86 -2.75 -0.58
N VAL A 87 4.59 -2.83 -0.25
CA VAL A 87 3.91 -1.88 0.63
C VAL A 87 3.63 -2.57 1.94
N ASP A 88 4.25 -2.08 2.98
CA ASP A 88 4.40 -2.68 4.31
C ASP A 88 5.12 -4.05 4.30
N THR A 89 5.48 -4.54 5.46
CA THR A 89 6.28 -5.77 5.61
C THR A 89 5.75 -6.72 6.68
N GLY A 90 4.59 -6.40 7.28
CA GLY A 90 4.05 -7.14 8.40
C GLY A 90 4.88 -7.02 9.69
N GLY A 91 4.40 -7.63 10.76
CA GLY A 91 5.12 -7.71 12.02
C GLY A 91 6.30 -8.69 11.96
N PRO A 92 7.26 -8.60 12.90
CA PRO A 92 8.43 -9.48 12.92
C PRO A 92 8.09 -10.97 12.93
N TRP A 93 6.93 -11.32 13.50
CA TRP A 93 6.40 -12.69 13.56
C TRP A 93 5.87 -13.20 12.23
N ALA A 94 5.57 -12.33 11.26
CA ALA A 94 5.07 -12.67 9.91
C ALA A 94 6.19 -13.01 8.91
N ARG A 95 7.47 -12.99 9.34
CA ARG A 95 8.64 -13.18 8.47
C ARG A 95 8.53 -14.36 7.52
N GLU A 96 8.26 -15.55 8.05
CA GLU A 96 8.21 -16.78 7.25
C GLU A 96 7.07 -16.75 6.25
N ALA A 97 5.88 -16.31 6.67
CA ALA A 97 4.71 -16.17 5.81
C ALA A 97 4.96 -15.16 4.67
N LEU A 98 5.67 -14.07 4.95
CA LEU A 98 6.05 -13.08 3.93
C LEU A 98 7.00 -13.69 2.89
N LEU A 99 8.02 -14.43 3.32
CA LEU A 99 8.97 -15.09 2.41
C LEU A 99 8.27 -16.13 1.52
N GLU A 100 7.38 -16.93 2.08
CA GLU A 100 6.59 -17.91 1.33
C GLU A 100 5.65 -17.22 0.32
N ALA A 101 4.97 -16.15 0.73
CA ALA A 101 4.07 -15.39 -0.14
C ALA A 101 4.81 -14.71 -1.30
N LEU A 102 5.99 -14.13 -1.07
CA LEU A 102 6.85 -13.58 -2.10
C LEU A 102 7.30 -14.68 -3.08
N ALA A 103 7.77 -15.82 -2.56
CA ALA A 103 8.20 -16.96 -3.38
C ALA A 103 7.05 -17.49 -4.25
N GLY A 104 5.82 -17.51 -3.73
CA GLY A 104 4.61 -17.86 -4.46
C GLY A 104 4.31 -16.94 -5.65
N GLN A 105 4.82 -15.70 -5.63
CA GLN A 105 4.77 -14.75 -6.75
C GLN A 105 6.03 -14.79 -7.64
N GLY A 106 6.96 -15.70 -7.37
CA GLY A 106 8.25 -15.77 -8.09
C GLY A 106 9.19 -14.61 -7.78
N VAL A 107 8.95 -13.88 -6.68
CA VAL A 107 9.74 -12.74 -6.23
C VAL A 107 10.59 -13.14 -5.03
N ARG A 108 11.86 -12.82 -5.04
CA ARG A 108 12.76 -12.99 -3.90
C ARG A 108 12.91 -11.66 -3.17
N PRO A 109 13.32 -11.65 -1.90
CA PRO A 109 13.63 -10.40 -1.20
C PRO A 109 14.60 -9.49 -1.97
N ASP A 110 15.65 -10.07 -2.57
CA ASP A 110 16.64 -9.33 -3.38
C ASP A 110 16.08 -8.75 -4.70
N ASP A 111 14.91 -9.18 -5.13
CA ASP A 111 14.26 -8.65 -6.33
C ASP A 111 13.43 -7.40 -6.00
N VAL A 112 13.06 -7.21 -4.72
CA VAL A 112 12.33 -6.02 -4.25
C VAL A 112 13.25 -4.80 -4.34
N THR A 113 12.77 -3.77 -5.02
CA THR A 113 13.57 -2.57 -5.31
C THR A 113 13.14 -1.34 -4.53
N LEU A 114 11.91 -1.34 -4.04
CA LEU A 114 11.35 -0.30 -3.19
C LEU A 114 10.47 -0.96 -2.12
N VAL A 115 10.65 -0.54 -0.88
CA VAL A 115 9.69 -0.82 0.19
C VAL A 115 9.06 0.50 0.62
N VAL A 116 7.73 0.56 0.61
CA VAL A 116 6.97 1.69 1.15
C VAL A 116 6.35 1.24 2.46
N GLY A 117 6.78 1.82 3.58
CA GLY A 117 6.12 1.68 4.88
C GLY A 117 5.06 2.77 5.03
N THR A 118 3.79 2.38 5.15
CA THR A 118 2.69 3.33 5.26
C THR A 118 2.84 4.23 6.48
N HIS A 119 3.30 3.67 7.57
CA HIS A 119 3.63 4.36 8.83
C HIS A 119 4.57 3.51 9.68
N GLY A 120 4.94 4.00 10.87
CA GLY A 120 6.02 3.43 11.70
C GLY A 120 5.60 2.35 12.70
N HIS A 121 4.38 1.81 12.70
CA HIS A 121 4.00 0.75 13.63
C HIS A 121 4.70 -0.57 13.33
N SER A 122 5.01 -1.35 14.38
CA SER A 122 5.86 -2.54 14.29
C SER A 122 5.26 -3.68 13.47
N ASP A 123 3.96 -3.75 13.36
CA ASP A 123 3.22 -4.73 12.57
C ASP A 123 3.10 -4.34 11.09
N HIS A 124 3.58 -3.16 10.70
CA HIS A 124 3.71 -2.71 9.31
C HIS A 124 5.14 -2.77 8.79
N ILE A 125 6.13 -2.45 9.64
CA ILE A 125 7.53 -2.31 9.20
C ILE A 125 8.48 -3.33 9.86
N GLY A 126 7.94 -4.40 10.47
CA GLY A 126 8.71 -5.35 11.27
C GLY A 126 9.76 -6.17 10.51
N ASN A 127 9.66 -6.27 9.18
CA ASN A 127 10.56 -7.08 8.36
C ASN A 127 11.38 -6.27 7.35
N LEU A 128 11.59 -4.97 7.55
CA LEU A 128 12.43 -4.14 6.66
C LEU A 128 13.83 -4.73 6.44
N GLY A 129 14.40 -5.38 7.46
CA GLY A 129 15.72 -6.02 7.39
C GLY A 129 15.84 -7.19 6.39
N LEU A 130 14.73 -7.64 5.78
CA LEU A 130 14.74 -8.61 4.68
C LEU A 130 15.15 -7.99 3.33
N PHE A 131 15.13 -6.67 3.21
CA PHE A 131 15.29 -5.95 1.96
C PHE A 131 16.46 -4.95 2.00
N PRO A 132 17.70 -5.39 2.30
CA PRO A 132 18.84 -4.49 2.50
C PRO A 132 19.26 -3.72 1.25
N GLU A 133 18.91 -4.25 0.07
CA GLU A 133 19.24 -3.65 -1.24
C GLU A 133 18.09 -2.81 -1.83
N ALA A 134 16.95 -2.76 -1.16
CA ALA A 134 15.83 -1.93 -1.60
C ALA A 134 15.99 -0.47 -1.12
N ALA A 135 15.47 0.47 -1.90
CA ALA A 135 15.17 1.78 -1.38
C ALA A 135 14.00 1.69 -0.38
N LEU A 136 14.04 2.48 0.67
CA LEU A 136 13.02 2.49 1.71
C LEU A 136 12.35 3.86 1.75
N LEU A 137 11.04 3.91 1.59
CA LEU A 137 10.22 5.09 1.87
C LEU A 137 9.30 4.73 3.05
N VAL A 138 9.73 5.03 4.26
CA VAL A 138 8.93 4.77 5.48
C VAL A 138 8.35 6.08 5.95
N SER A 139 7.03 6.18 5.93
CA SER A 139 6.38 7.49 6.13
C SER A 139 6.96 8.51 5.14
N HIS A 140 7.60 9.58 5.62
CA HIS A 140 8.30 10.56 4.79
C HIS A 140 9.83 10.40 4.77
N ASP A 141 10.37 9.35 5.34
CA ASP A 141 11.81 9.11 5.32
C ASP A 141 12.19 8.27 4.11
N PHE A 142 12.84 8.89 3.13
CA PHE A 142 13.34 8.20 1.94
C PHE A 142 14.84 7.93 2.05
N CYS A 143 15.19 6.65 2.07
CA CYS A 143 16.55 6.17 2.27
C CYS A 143 16.96 5.18 1.18
N LEU A 144 18.12 5.39 0.58
CA LEU A 144 18.76 4.43 -0.32
C LEU A 144 19.60 3.42 0.46
N PRO A 145 19.91 2.25 -0.13
CA PRO A 145 20.83 1.28 0.46
C PRO A 145 22.12 1.93 0.97
N GLY A 146 22.62 1.47 2.12
CA GLY A 146 23.78 2.06 2.77
C GLY A 146 23.47 3.28 3.64
N GLY A 147 22.20 3.64 3.83
CA GLY A 147 21.81 4.69 4.79
C GLY A 147 21.88 6.11 4.22
N LEU A 148 21.78 6.29 2.90
CA LEU A 148 21.75 7.61 2.29
C LEU A 148 20.33 8.16 2.23
N TYR A 149 20.00 9.13 3.07
CA TYR A 149 18.71 9.80 3.09
C TYR A 149 18.64 10.92 2.06
N LEU A 150 17.54 10.96 1.30
CA LEU A 150 17.28 11.98 0.28
C LEU A 150 15.99 12.75 0.61
N SER A 151 16.08 14.08 0.53
CA SER A 151 14.92 14.94 0.72
C SER A 151 14.02 14.94 -0.50
N HIS A 152 12.71 14.95 -0.28
CA HIS A 152 11.67 15.02 -1.32
C HIS A 152 10.55 15.99 -0.89
N GLY A 153 9.64 16.30 -1.82
CA GLY A 153 8.58 17.29 -1.60
C GLY A 153 7.20 16.70 -1.30
N LEU A 154 7.12 15.47 -0.76
CA LEU A 154 5.83 14.86 -0.45
C LEU A 154 5.05 15.69 0.58
N CYS A 155 3.85 16.09 0.21
CA CYS A 155 2.86 16.71 1.10
C CYS A 155 1.45 16.37 0.57
N GLU A 156 0.40 16.82 1.27
CA GLU A 156 -1.00 16.49 0.90
C GLU A 156 -1.36 17.02 -0.51
N GLU A 157 -0.80 18.14 -0.94
CA GLU A 157 -1.03 18.77 -2.24
C GLU A 157 -0.10 18.25 -3.34
N GLN A 158 1.01 17.61 -2.96
CA GLN A 158 2.05 17.18 -3.89
C GLN A 158 2.44 15.72 -3.66
N PRO A 159 1.76 14.76 -4.31
CA PRO A 159 2.13 13.35 -4.23
C PRO A 159 3.47 13.08 -4.92
N LEU A 160 4.15 12.02 -4.49
CA LEU A 160 5.29 11.48 -5.22
C LEU A 160 4.81 10.63 -6.39
N VAL A 161 5.22 10.97 -7.60
CA VAL A 161 4.90 10.22 -8.82
C VAL A 161 6.01 9.21 -9.07
N LEU A 162 5.73 7.92 -8.87
CA LEU A 162 6.69 6.84 -9.09
C LEU A 162 6.65 6.28 -10.52
N GLY A 163 5.55 6.54 -11.22
CA GLY A 163 5.33 6.10 -12.59
C GLY A 163 4.01 6.63 -13.14
N ALA A 164 3.71 6.37 -14.40
CA ALA A 164 2.54 6.92 -15.08
C ALA A 164 1.17 6.63 -14.41
N ARG A 165 1.11 5.61 -13.54
CA ARG A 165 -0.10 5.15 -12.85
C ARG A 165 0.19 4.70 -11.42
N LEU A 166 1.26 5.21 -10.83
CA LEU A 166 1.70 4.83 -9.49
C LEU A 166 2.15 6.09 -8.75
N GLN A 167 1.53 6.33 -7.60
CA GLN A 167 1.81 7.49 -6.76
C GLN A 167 1.88 7.08 -5.29
N VAL A 168 2.61 7.85 -4.50
CA VAL A 168 2.52 7.82 -3.03
C VAL A 168 1.91 9.14 -2.58
N TRP A 169 0.84 9.04 -1.81
CA TRP A 169 0.13 10.18 -1.25
C TRP A 169 0.44 10.35 0.22
N ALA A 170 0.66 11.57 0.68
CA ALA A 170 0.59 11.89 2.10
C ALA A 170 -0.87 11.77 2.55
N THR A 171 -1.09 10.92 3.55
CA THR A 171 -2.42 10.61 4.09
C THR A 171 -2.37 10.61 5.62
N PRO A 172 -2.10 11.79 6.22
CA PRO A 172 -1.87 11.90 7.65
C PRO A 172 -3.06 11.49 8.49
N GLY A 173 -2.78 11.04 9.71
CA GLY A 173 -3.76 10.96 10.78
C GLY A 173 -3.68 9.78 11.72
N HIS A 174 -3.48 8.53 11.25
CA HIS A 174 -3.44 7.35 12.11
C HIS A 174 -2.16 7.32 12.98
N GLY A 175 -1.00 7.20 12.36
CA GLY A 175 0.31 7.24 13.01
C GLY A 175 0.94 8.63 13.01
N GLY A 176 0.15 9.68 12.80
CA GLY A 176 0.55 11.07 12.86
C GLY A 176 0.52 11.80 11.51
N GLN A 177 1.44 12.77 11.35
CA GLN A 177 1.42 13.70 10.21
C GLN A 177 2.13 13.16 8.96
N ARG A 178 2.78 12.00 9.05
CA ARG A 178 3.65 11.47 7.99
C ARG A 178 3.19 10.15 7.40
N ASP A 179 1.96 9.74 7.68
CA ASP A 179 1.41 8.52 7.08
C ASP A 179 1.27 8.67 5.56
N VAL A 180 1.43 7.56 4.86
CA VAL A 180 1.35 7.54 3.40
C VAL A 180 0.47 6.39 2.92
N SER A 181 -0.09 6.57 1.72
CA SER A 181 -0.83 5.52 1.01
C SER A 181 -0.29 5.38 -0.42
N VAL A 182 -0.36 4.18 -0.98
CA VAL A 182 0.07 3.92 -2.36
C VAL A 182 -1.15 3.82 -3.26
N VAL A 183 -1.17 4.63 -4.32
CA VAL A 183 -2.25 4.69 -5.31
C VAL A 183 -1.80 4.04 -6.61
N VAL A 184 -2.52 3.02 -7.06
CA VAL A 184 -2.25 2.28 -8.30
C VAL A 184 -3.46 2.38 -9.22
N GLU A 185 -3.32 3.10 -10.32
CA GLU A 185 -4.40 3.34 -11.29
C GLU A 185 -4.39 2.34 -12.44
N GLY A 186 -5.57 2.17 -13.07
CA GLY A 186 -5.72 1.40 -14.30
C GLY A 186 -5.51 -0.09 -14.13
N THR A 187 -5.82 -0.62 -12.96
CA THR A 187 -5.93 -2.06 -12.72
C THR A 187 -7.23 -2.61 -13.32
N SER A 188 -7.41 -3.91 -13.38
CA SER A 188 -8.67 -4.54 -13.83
C SER A 188 -9.86 -4.21 -12.92
N LEU A 189 -9.60 -3.75 -11.69
CA LEU A 189 -10.61 -3.31 -10.73
C LEU A 189 -10.68 -1.77 -10.61
N GLY A 190 -10.01 -1.03 -11.49
CA GLY A 190 -9.93 0.43 -11.43
C GLY A 190 -8.73 0.92 -10.63
N THR A 191 -8.93 1.90 -9.77
CA THR A 191 -7.92 2.46 -8.88
C THR A 191 -7.88 1.67 -7.58
N VAL A 192 -6.73 1.08 -7.28
CA VAL A 192 -6.46 0.41 -6.00
C VAL A 192 -5.64 1.34 -5.11
N VAL A 193 -6.09 1.55 -3.88
CA VAL A 193 -5.35 2.30 -2.88
C VAL A 193 -4.94 1.36 -1.75
N VAL A 194 -3.63 1.20 -1.54
CA VAL A 194 -3.09 0.54 -0.34
C VAL A 194 -2.96 1.62 0.72
N ALA A 195 -3.89 1.59 1.67
CA ALA A 195 -4.16 2.73 2.52
C ALA A 195 -3.46 2.66 3.89
N GLY A 196 -2.89 1.50 4.27
CA GLY A 196 -2.47 1.30 5.66
C GLY A 196 -3.64 1.56 6.61
N ASP A 197 -3.35 2.06 7.79
CA ASP A 197 -4.33 2.25 8.86
C ASP A 197 -5.14 3.54 8.76
N VAL A 198 -5.04 4.24 7.63
CA VAL A 198 -6.06 5.26 7.28
C VAL A 198 -7.43 4.59 7.24
N PHE A 199 -7.47 3.31 6.86
CA PHE A 199 -8.59 2.38 7.01
C PHE A 199 -8.12 1.13 7.74
N GLU A 200 -8.66 0.89 8.93
CA GLU A 200 -8.36 -0.34 9.68
C GLU A 200 -8.91 -1.56 8.95
N ARG A 201 -10.15 -1.47 8.53
CA ARG A 201 -10.89 -2.54 7.83
C ARG A 201 -12.14 -1.99 7.17
N GLN A 202 -12.83 -2.83 6.42
CA GLN A 202 -14.18 -2.50 5.97
C GLN A 202 -15.10 -2.36 7.17
N GLY A 203 -15.97 -1.33 7.16
CA GLY A 203 -16.96 -1.10 8.22
C GLY A 203 -16.36 -0.57 9.53
N ASP A 204 -15.25 0.16 9.44
CA ASP A 204 -14.58 0.76 10.60
C ASP A 204 -15.09 2.18 10.95
N GLU A 205 -16.17 2.64 10.31
CA GLU A 205 -16.63 4.03 10.36
C GLU A 205 -16.79 4.58 11.78
N ASP A 206 -17.20 3.73 12.73
CA ASP A 206 -17.44 4.12 14.12
C ASP A 206 -16.27 3.78 15.07
N SER A 207 -15.19 3.19 14.58
CA SER A 207 -14.12 2.65 15.45
C SER A 207 -12.72 3.21 15.18
N TRP A 208 -12.43 3.69 13.98
CA TRP A 208 -11.09 4.16 13.62
C TRP A 208 -10.60 5.37 14.44
N GLN A 209 -11.53 6.23 14.92
CA GLN A 209 -11.17 7.44 15.65
C GLN A 209 -10.41 7.16 16.95
N SER A 210 -10.72 6.03 17.61
CA SER A 210 -10.05 5.65 18.86
C SER A 210 -8.60 5.19 18.67
N LEU A 211 -8.20 4.93 17.42
CA LEU A 211 -6.87 4.48 17.03
C LEU A 211 -6.06 5.58 16.34
N SER A 212 -6.63 6.77 16.18
CA SER A 212 -6.07 7.88 15.42
C SER A 212 -5.32 8.86 16.32
N GLU A 213 -4.12 9.27 15.92
CA GLU A 213 -3.39 10.37 16.57
C GLU A 213 -3.95 11.76 16.21
N ASP A 214 -4.50 11.89 14.97
CA ASP A 214 -5.16 13.12 14.49
C ASP A 214 -6.40 12.77 13.67
N THR A 215 -7.54 12.71 14.35
CA THR A 215 -8.82 12.33 13.74
C THR A 215 -9.28 13.32 12.65
N VAL A 216 -8.91 14.59 12.74
CA VAL A 216 -9.27 15.60 11.73
C VAL A 216 -8.47 15.38 10.44
N ALA A 217 -7.17 15.16 10.57
CA ALA A 217 -6.30 14.84 9.44
C ALA A 217 -6.70 13.50 8.81
N GLN A 218 -6.91 12.45 9.63
CA GLN A 218 -7.30 11.13 9.12
C GLN A 218 -8.65 11.17 8.39
N GLN A 219 -9.62 11.90 8.90
CA GLN A 219 -10.91 12.08 8.23
C GLN A 219 -10.73 12.72 6.84
N ARG A 220 -9.86 13.75 6.71
CA ARG A 220 -9.55 14.34 5.38
C ARG A 220 -8.90 13.31 4.46
N SER A 221 -7.92 12.55 4.96
CA SER A 221 -7.23 11.48 4.22
C SER A 221 -8.22 10.42 3.75
N ARG A 222 -9.11 9.94 4.62
CA ARG A 222 -10.18 8.98 4.29
C ARG A 222 -11.08 9.51 3.17
N MET A 223 -11.53 10.76 3.28
CA MET A 223 -12.40 11.37 2.26
C MET A 223 -11.72 11.54 0.91
N ARG A 224 -10.41 11.84 0.89
CA ARG A 224 -9.60 11.93 -0.34
C ARG A 224 -9.49 10.56 -1.00
N ILE A 225 -9.18 9.52 -0.24
CA ILE A 225 -9.05 8.13 -0.74
C ILE A 225 -10.41 7.64 -1.27
N LEU A 226 -11.49 7.80 -0.51
CA LEU A 226 -12.85 7.41 -0.93
C LEU A 226 -13.30 8.13 -2.22
N GLY A 227 -12.75 9.32 -2.49
CA GLY A 227 -13.01 10.08 -3.69
C GLY A 227 -12.45 9.48 -4.98
N ILE A 228 -11.41 8.65 -4.89
CA ILE A 228 -10.68 8.11 -6.06
C ILE A 228 -10.61 6.58 -6.12
N ALA A 229 -10.60 5.91 -4.98
CA ALA A 229 -10.39 4.46 -4.91
C ALA A 229 -11.62 3.70 -5.42
N ASP A 230 -11.40 2.68 -6.24
CA ASP A 230 -12.38 1.64 -6.55
C ASP A 230 -12.22 0.44 -5.61
N VAL A 231 -10.99 0.21 -5.14
CA VAL A 231 -10.64 -0.79 -4.15
C VAL A 231 -9.72 -0.17 -3.11
N ILE A 232 -9.94 -0.46 -1.84
CA ILE A 232 -9.05 -0.13 -0.74
C ILE A 232 -8.47 -1.41 -0.16
N VAL A 233 -7.15 -1.44 0.01
CA VAL A 233 -6.44 -2.43 0.83
C VAL A 233 -6.20 -1.76 2.19
N PRO A 234 -6.91 -2.17 3.24
CA PRO A 234 -6.79 -1.60 4.57
C PRO A 234 -5.61 -2.22 5.34
N GLY A 235 -5.25 -1.62 6.47
CA GLY A 235 -4.18 -2.15 7.31
C GLY A 235 -4.52 -3.50 7.93
N HIS A 236 -5.71 -3.69 8.48
CA HIS A 236 -6.05 -4.85 9.30
C HIS A 236 -7.29 -5.62 8.82
N GLY A 237 -7.44 -5.78 7.51
CA GLY A 237 -8.61 -6.47 6.98
C GLY A 237 -8.49 -6.91 5.53
N ALA A 238 -9.56 -7.52 5.04
CA ALA A 238 -9.69 -7.84 3.64
C ALA A 238 -9.81 -6.57 2.80
N PRO A 239 -9.26 -6.54 1.57
CA PRO A 239 -9.57 -5.49 0.61
C PRO A 239 -11.08 -5.38 0.38
N PHE A 240 -11.55 -4.18 0.10
CA PHE A 240 -12.96 -3.91 -0.11
C PHE A 240 -13.21 -2.92 -1.26
N LEU A 241 -14.40 -2.99 -1.83
CA LEU A 241 -14.86 -2.14 -2.91
C LEU A 241 -15.42 -0.84 -2.37
N VAL A 242 -15.18 0.24 -3.11
CA VAL A 242 -15.81 1.54 -2.91
C VAL A 242 -16.86 1.74 -3.99
N ILE A 243 -18.12 1.92 -3.58
CA ILE A 243 -19.25 2.11 -4.49
C ILE A 243 -19.75 3.55 -4.33
N ARG A 244 -19.73 4.31 -5.41
CA ARG A 244 -20.27 5.67 -5.47
C ARG A 244 -21.62 5.66 -6.15
N GLU A 245 -22.63 6.24 -5.53
CA GLU A 245 -23.96 6.36 -6.15
C GLU A 245 -23.87 7.21 -7.44
N GLY A 246 -24.40 6.65 -8.53
CA GLY A 246 -24.41 7.31 -9.84
C GLY A 246 -23.34 6.84 -10.83
N GLU A 247 -22.32 6.09 -10.39
CA GLU A 247 -21.37 5.46 -11.30
C GLU A 247 -21.91 4.08 -11.76
N LYS A 248 -22.31 4.00 -13.05
CA LYS A 248 -22.54 2.71 -13.69
C LYS A 248 -21.19 2.04 -13.88
N ARG A 249 -20.90 0.95 -13.16
CA ARG A 249 -19.81 0.06 -13.52
C ARG A 249 -20.06 -0.41 -14.96
N SER A 250 -19.12 -0.19 -15.85
CA SER A 250 -19.11 -0.83 -17.14
C SER A 250 -18.86 -2.33 -16.90
N GLY A 251 -19.95 -3.07 -16.69
CA GLY A 251 -19.92 -4.51 -16.59
C GLY A 251 -19.43 -5.07 -17.92
N ASN A 252 -18.30 -5.75 -17.90
CA ASN A 252 -17.91 -6.67 -18.96
C ASN A 252 -18.81 -7.92 -18.86
N ASN A 253 -20.09 -7.80 -19.24
CA ASN A 253 -20.86 -8.93 -19.72
C ASN A 253 -20.35 -9.23 -21.12
N LYS A 254 -19.40 -10.13 -21.26
CA LYS A 254 -19.28 -10.99 -22.43
C LYS A 254 -19.83 -12.34 -22.06
N GLU A 255 -21.15 -12.47 -22.14
CA GLU A 255 -21.79 -13.72 -22.54
C GLU A 255 -21.55 -13.90 -24.03
N SER A 256 -21.02 -15.00 -24.40
CA SER A 256 -21.10 -15.89 -25.55
C SER A 256 -19.75 -16.39 -26.01
#